data_dd473c968826eff7f560c5ca00695e76
#
_entry.id   dd473c968826eff7f560c5ca00695e76
#
_cell.length_a   1.000
_cell.length_b   1.000
_cell.length_c   1.000
_cell.angle_alpha   90.00
_cell.angle_beta   90.00
_cell.angle_gamma   90.00
#
_symmetry.space_group_name_H-M   'P 1'
#
loop_
_entity.id
_entity.type
_entity.pdbx_description
1 polymer ?
#
loop_
_entity_poly.entity_id
_entity_poly.type
_entity_poly.pdbx_seq_one_letter_code
_entity_poly.pdbx_strand_id
1 'polypeptide(L)'
;MSRRPEGLIYGVNDRPRLPVLGLMGVQHVMLMSSTLVLPVVLVAEIGGSFEQVRGVVALTMIGCGVGTIVQALRVRGFGSGFLCPNLCGPNFFGISMTAAWLGGLPLMRGMTIVAGLFEAVFAKVIKRLAFLFPPEITGLVVLMVAEGLVPLGTSKFLGITYPDEPISGTNVAVAAATVSIMVVATVWGGGKLRLYAVLMGMVTGYTLALVTGLFGAEHFERLARSPWVALPSIDGMTQLSFRWSLVPAFLIVSVTGALKSMGNLIMCEKVNDADWKAPDLNRISGGLLADSVAVTVSGLIGGMASDTSASNVALSSATGATSRYIGYAAGALFVVLGFFPKISGVLSVMPMPVMGAILVFVTSFMIVSGIQIILASGMDIRKTFAIGLAVIFALSLDVVPSLYAGISGWLRPMFESSLTLATVVAVVVNQLLRARRPGVARTPAKTVAAARRERGGKEMGALDRKAYQQ
;
A
#
# COMPACT_ATOMS: atom_id res chain seq x y z
N MET A 1 13.86 -16.76 -23.98
CA MET A 1 12.47 -17.01 -23.55
C MET A 1 12.52 -17.34 -22.07
N SER A 2 11.70 -16.73 -21.22
CA SER A 2 11.62 -17.05 -19.80
C SER A 2 11.12 -18.49 -19.64
N ARG A 3 11.78 -19.28 -18.80
CA ARG A 3 11.36 -20.63 -18.47
C ARG A 3 10.18 -20.57 -17.51
N ARG A 4 9.08 -21.23 -17.86
CA ARG A 4 7.90 -21.32 -17.00
C ARG A 4 8.25 -22.07 -15.71
N PRO A 5 8.00 -21.50 -14.51
CA PRO A 5 8.20 -22.20 -13.25
C PRO A 5 7.30 -23.42 -13.10
N GLU A 6 7.82 -24.47 -12.43
CA GLU A 6 7.03 -25.63 -12.03
C GLU A 6 5.97 -25.18 -11.01
N GLY A 7 4.73 -25.58 -11.17
CA GLY A 7 3.61 -25.16 -10.30
C GLY A 7 2.80 -23.98 -10.82
N LEU A 8 3.19 -23.33 -11.91
CA LEU A 8 2.39 -22.29 -12.53
C LEU A 8 1.26 -22.92 -13.37
N ILE A 9 0.00 -22.77 -12.92
CA ILE A 9 -1.19 -23.32 -13.62
C ILE A 9 -1.51 -22.45 -14.84
N TYR A 10 -1.54 -21.11 -14.65
CA TYR A 10 -1.77 -20.14 -15.72
C TYR A 10 -0.67 -19.09 -15.73
N GLY A 11 0.15 -19.09 -16.77
CA GLY A 11 1.17 -18.05 -17.01
C GLY A 11 0.58 -16.74 -17.54
N VAL A 12 1.42 -15.71 -17.65
CA VAL A 12 1.03 -14.33 -17.98
C VAL A 12 0.14 -14.20 -19.21
N ASN A 13 0.39 -15.00 -20.25
CA ASN A 13 -0.31 -14.90 -21.55
C ASN A 13 -1.40 -15.97 -21.73
N ASP A 14 -1.54 -16.89 -20.77
CA ASP A 14 -2.53 -17.96 -20.87
C ASP A 14 -3.94 -17.37 -20.73
N ARG A 15 -4.90 -17.92 -21.44
CA ARG A 15 -6.32 -17.52 -21.42
C ARG A 15 -7.14 -18.55 -20.65
N PRO A 16 -7.37 -18.37 -19.34
CA PRO A 16 -8.26 -19.24 -18.58
C PRO A 16 -9.68 -19.23 -19.15
N ARG A 17 -10.44 -20.32 -18.92
CA ARG A 17 -11.86 -20.38 -19.30
C ARG A 17 -12.67 -19.32 -18.53
N LEU A 18 -13.77 -18.85 -19.11
CA LEU A 18 -14.60 -17.78 -18.51
C LEU A 18 -15.00 -18.03 -17.05
N PRO A 19 -15.42 -19.23 -16.60
CA PRO A 19 -15.74 -19.47 -15.20
C PRO A 19 -14.53 -19.30 -14.28
N VAL A 20 -13.34 -19.71 -14.73
CA VAL A 20 -12.08 -19.55 -13.97
C VAL A 20 -11.71 -18.08 -13.91
N LEU A 21 -11.83 -17.32 -15.01
CA LEU A 21 -11.61 -15.88 -15.05
C LEU A 21 -12.52 -15.16 -14.06
N GLY A 22 -13.81 -15.49 -14.04
CA GLY A 22 -14.78 -14.93 -13.11
C GLY A 22 -14.42 -15.21 -11.65
N LEU A 23 -14.15 -16.49 -11.32
CA LEU A 23 -13.81 -16.89 -9.95
C LEU A 23 -12.52 -16.22 -9.46
N MET A 24 -11.46 -16.26 -10.27
CA MET A 24 -10.20 -15.63 -9.93
C MET A 24 -10.33 -14.10 -9.87
N GLY A 25 -11.08 -13.49 -10.78
CA GLY A 25 -11.40 -12.08 -10.76
C GLY A 25 -12.07 -11.65 -9.45
N VAL A 26 -13.07 -12.39 -8.99
CA VAL A 26 -13.75 -12.16 -7.70
C VAL A 26 -12.76 -12.26 -6.53
N GLN A 27 -11.87 -13.27 -6.51
CA GLN A 27 -10.87 -13.40 -5.45
C GLN A 27 -9.95 -12.19 -5.37
N HIS A 28 -9.48 -11.67 -6.51
CA HIS A 28 -8.66 -10.46 -6.56
C HIS A 28 -9.43 -9.21 -6.10
N VAL A 29 -10.69 -9.06 -6.53
CA VAL A 29 -11.57 -7.95 -6.13
C VAL A 29 -11.81 -7.95 -4.61
N MET A 30 -12.00 -9.10 -3.98
CA MET A 30 -12.13 -9.20 -2.53
C MET A 30 -10.91 -8.65 -1.79
N LEU A 31 -9.68 -8.95 -2.28
CA LEU A 31 -8.47 -8.36 -1.70
C LEU A 31 -8.35 -6.86 -1.99
N MET A 32 -8.72 -6.41 -3.20
CA MET A 32 -8.75 -4.99 -3.54
C MET A 32 -9.72 -4.21 -2.66
N SER A 33 -10.86 -4.81 -2.32
CA SER A 33 -11.89 -4.19 -1.47
C SER A 33 -11.46 -4.00 -0.01
N SER A 34 -10.45 -4.73 0.46
CA SER A 34 -9.99 -4.65 1.85
C SER A 34 -9.51 -3.26 2.27
N THR A 35 -9.02 -2.45 1.33
CA THR A 35 -8.54 -1.08 1.59
C THR A 35 -9.57 0.01 1.34
N LEU A 36 -10.78 -0.34 0.91
CA LEU A 36 -11.87 0.63 0.71
C LEU A 36 -12.38 1.25 2.03
N VAL A 37 -11.98 0.73 3.16
CA VAL A 37 -12.17 1.39 4.46
C VAL A 37 -11.47 2.75 4.52
N LEU A 38 -10.35 2.93 3.82
CA LEU A 38 -9.56 4.16 3.86
C LEU A 38 -10.33 5.38 3.33
N PRO A 39 -10.97 5.36 2.14
CA PRO A 39 -11.79 6.47 1.70
C PRO A 39 -13.03 6.68 2.57
N VAL A 40 -13.58 5.63 3.19
CA VAL A 40 -14.69 5.77 4.17
C VAL A 40 -14.23 6.60 5.35
N VAL A 41 -13.13 6.23 5.96
CA VAL A 41 -12.56 6.94 7.12
C VAL A 41 -12.17 8.38 6.74
N LEU A 42 -11.53 8.57 5.59
CA LEU A 42 -11.11 9.90 5.14
C LEU A 42 -12.30 10.88 5.05
N VAL A 43 -13.38 10.45 4.39
CA VAL A 43 -14.55 11.32 4.22
C VAL A 43 -15.32 11.50 5.53
N ALA A 44 -15.40 10.47 6.37
CA ALA A 44 -16.03 10.56 7.68
C ALA A 44 -15.29 11.55 8.61
N GLU A 45 -13.95 11.55 8.60
CA GLU A 45 -13.13 12.45 9.42
C GLU A 45 -13.29 13.94 9.08
N ILE A 46 -13.61 14.27 7.85
CA ILE A 46 -13.90 15.66 7.44
C ILE A 46 -15.37 16.02 7.58
N GLY A 47 -16.17 15.17 8.23
CA GLY A 47 -17.61 15.40 8.41
C GLY A 47 -18.44 15.25 7.14
N GLY A 48 -17.94 14.47 6.17
CA GLY A 48 -18.64 14.26 4.90
C GLY A 48 -19.94 13.48 5.04
N SER A 49 -20.90 13.79 4.15
CA SER A 49 -22.21 13.11 4.12
C SER A 49 -22.09 11.64 3.67
N PHE A 50 -23.13 10.84 3.98
CA PHE A 50 -23.24 9.45 3.49
C PHE A 50 -23.09 9.36 1.96
N GLU A 51 -23.67 10.31 1.21
CA GLU A 51 -23.56 10.35 -0.26
C GLU A 51 -22.12 10.63 -0.73
N GLN A 52 -21.39 11.51 -0.02
CA GLN A 52 -19.98 11.78 -0.31
C GLN A 52 -19.11 10.57 0.00
N VAL A 53 -19.30 9.90 1.13
CA VAL A 53 -18.59 8.65 1.45
C VAL A 53 -18.82 7.62 0.35
N ARG A 54 -20.09 7.36 0.00
CA ARG A 54 -20.49 6.42 -1.03
C ARG A 54 -19.88 6.78 -2.39
N GLY A 55 -19.90 8.06 -2.75
CA GLY A 55 -19.34 8.58 -4.00
C GLY A 55 -17.82 8.37 -4.09
N VAL A 56 -17.06 8.77 -3.05
CA VAL A 56 -15.59 8.61 -3.04
C VAL A 56 -15.21 7.14 -3.05
N VAL A 57 -15.90 6.27 -2.31
CA VAL A 57 -15.67 4.81 -2.35
C VAL A 57 -15.89 4.26 -3.76
N ALA A 58 -17.02 4.57 -4.38
CA ALA A 58 -17.34 4.11 -5.72
C ALA A 58 -16.32 4.58 -6.77
N LEU A 59 -15.94 5.87 -6.72
CA LEU A 59 -14.95 6.45 -7.63
C LEU A 59 -13.55 5.87 -7.39
N THR A 60 -13.20 5.56 -6.14
CA THR A 60 -11.96 4.84 -5.81
C THR A 60 -11.95 3.43 -6.41
N MET A 61 -13.08 2.70 -6.33
CA MET A 61 -13.22 1.38 -6.97
C MET A 61 -13.01 1.48 -8.49
N ILE A 62 -13.60 2.48 -9.13
CA ILE A 62 -13.45 2.70 -10.58
C ILE A 62 -11.98 3.03 -10.92
N GLY A 63 -11.34 3.94 -10.17
CA GLY A 63 -9.94 4.30 -10.37
C GLY A 63 -8.98 3.11 -10.24
N CYS A 64 -9.14 2.32 -9.17
CA CYS A 64 -8.37 1.09 -8.95
C CYS A 64 -8.63 0.03 -10.04
N GLY A 65 -9.89 -0.11 -10.47
CA GLY A 65 -10.26 -1.04 -11.54
C GLY A 65 -9.63 -0.66 -12.88
N VAL A 66 -9.70 0.62 -13.26
CA VAL A 66 -9.02 1.17 -14.46
C VAL A 66 -7.51 0.95 -14.34
N GLY A 67 -6.90 1.28 -13.20
CA GLY A 67 -5.48 1.05 -12.94
C GLY A 67 -5.08 -0.41 -13.13
N THR A 68 -5.90 -1.35 -12.61
CA THR A 68 -5.67 -2.78 -12.76
C THR A 68 -5.70 -3.24 -14.23
N ILE A 69 -6.67 -2.73 -15.01
CA ILE A 69 -6.75 -3.02 -16.45
C ILE A 69 -5.52 -2.49 -17.16
N VAL A 70 -5.16 -1.22 -16.91
CA VAL A 70 -4.01 -0.56 -17.54
C VAL A 70 -2.70 -1.24 -17.17
N GLN A 71 -2.57 -1.72 -15.93
CA GLN A 71 -1.41 -2.46 -15.46
C GLN A 71 -1.22 -3.80 -16.17
N ALA A 72 -2.33 -4.48 -16.48
CA ALA A 72 -2.33 -5.74 -17.23
C ALA A 72 -2.04 -5.55 -18.75
N LEU A 73 -2.14 -4.33 -19.29
CA LEU A 73 -1.76 -4.00 -20.66
C LEU A 73 -0.25 -4.10 -20.85
N ARG A 74 0.18 -4.37 -22.08
CA ARG A 74 1.56 -4.22 -22.54
C ARG A 74 1.56 -3.72 -23.97
N VAL A 75 1.46 -2.41 -24.13
CA VAL A 75 1.38 -1.77 -25.44
C VAL A 75 2.44 -0.68 -25.52
N ARG A 76 3.38 -0.79 -26.46
CA ARG A 76 4.40 0.24 -26.74
C ARG A 76 5.15 0.76 -25.50
N GLY A 77 5.47 -0.13 -24.56
CA GLY A 77 6.19 0.24 -23.31
C GLY A 77 5.30 0.81 -22.20
N PHE A 78 3.98 0.78 -22.37
CA PHE A 78 2.99 1.18 -21.38
C PHE A 78 2.31 -0.07 -20.79
N GLY A 79 2.17 -0.09 -19.45
CA GLY A 79 1.73 -1.26 -18.72
C GLY A 79 2.84 -2.29 -18.50
N SER A 80 2.73 -3.06 -17.43
CA SER A 80 3.67 -4.16 -17.13
C SER A 80 3.34 -5.44 -17.87
N GLY A 81 2.07 -5.64 -18.22
CA GLY A 81 1.53 -6.88 -18.75
C GLY A 81 1.45 -8.01 -17.72
N PHE A 82 1.55 -7.69 -16.42
CA PHE A 82 1.39 -8.64 -15.32
C PHE A 82 0.02 -8.52 -14.66
N LEU A 83 -0.39 -9.59 -13.98
CA LEU A 83 -1.45 -9.55 -13.00
C LEU A 83 -0.92 -8.91 -11.72
N CYS A 84 -1.01 -7.59 -11.63
CA CYS A 84 -0.58 -6.78 -10.51
C CYS A 84 -1.68 -5.74 -10.21
N PRO A 85 -2.80 -6.14 -9.56
CA PRO A 85 -3.94 -5.26 -9.34
C PRO A 85 -3.61 -4.04 -8.49
N ASN A 86 -4.29 -2.93 -8.79
CA ASN A 86 -4.27 -1.72 -7.98
C ASN A 86 -5.37 -1.77 -6.93
N LEU A 87 -5.10 -1.20 -5.75
CA LEU A 87 -6.05 -1.03 -4.65
C LEU A 87 -5.97 0.41 -4.16
N CYS A 88 -6.91 0.84 -3.30
CA CYS A 88 -6.80 2.12 -2.61
C CYS A 88 -5.51 2.16 -1.81
N GLY A 89 -4.63 3.13 -2.13
CA GLY A 89 -3.24 3.16 -1.69
C GLY A 89 -3.07 3.56 -0.23
N PRO A 90 -2.73 2.64 0.69
CA PRO A 90 -2.49 2.99 2.08
C PRO A 90 -1.38 4.02 2.26
N ASN A 91 -0.36 4.01 1.39
CA ASN A 91 0.74 4.98 1.43
C ASN A 91 0.26 6.42 1.25
N PHE A 92 -0.78 6.63 0.43
CA PHE A 92 -1.34 7.95 0.17
C PHE A 92 -2.33 8.41 1.25
N PHE A 93 -2.77 7.52 2.16
CA PHE A 93 -3.85 7.84 3.09
C PHE A 93 -3.53 9.03 3.98
N GLY A 94 -2.39 9.04 4.67
CA GLY A 94 -2.03 10.12 5.61
C GLY A 94 -1.96 11.50 4.93
N ILE A 95 -1.30 11.58 3.77
CA ILE A 95 -1.21 12.85 3.06
C ILE A 95 -2.54 13.27 2.41
N SER A 96 -3.35 12.32 1.95
CA SER A 96 -4.70 12.55 1.46
C SER A 96 -5.61 13.08 2.59
N MET A 97 -5.47 12.54 3.80
CA MET A 97 -6.17 13.01 5.00
C MET A 97 -5.76 14.45 5.33
N THR A 98 -4.47 14.75 5.33
CA THR A 98 -3.96 16.12 5.54
C THR A 98 -4.54 17.10 4.51
N ALA A 99 -4.56 16.71 3.24
CA ALA A 99 -5.15 17.54 2.19
C ALA A 99 -6.67 17.72 2.40
N ALA A 100 -7.37 16.65 2.80
CA ALA A 100 -8.81 16.70 3.07
C ALA A 100 -9.15 17.62 4.27
N TRP A 101 -8.38 17.61 5.33
CA TRP A 101 -8.54 18.53 6.47
C TRP A 101 -8.27 20.00 6.11
N LEU A 102 -7.30 20.26 5.23
CA LEU A 102 -6.88 21.61 4.87
C LEU A 102 -7.74 22.27 3.79
N GLY A 103 -8.43 21.51 2.96
CA GLY A 103 -9.18 22.06 1.83
C GLY A 103 -10.23 21.12 1.24
N GLY A 104 -10.68 20.14 2.02
CA GLY A 104 -11.73 19.19 1.63
C GLY A 104 -11.34 18.26 0.49
N LEU A 105 -12.36 17.59 -0.05
CA LEU A 105 -12.20 16.68 -1.20
C LEU A 105 -11.63 17.36 -2.45
N PRO A 106 -11.93 18.64 -2.77
CA PRO A 106 -11.32 19.35 -3.89
C PRO A 106 -9.79 19.42 -3.83
N LEU A 107 -9.24 19.67 -2.63
CA LEU A 107 -7.78 19.74 -2.45
C LEU A 107 -7.14 18.34 -2.53
N MET A 108 -7.76 17.34 -1.90
CA MET A 108 -7.31 15.94 -2.02
C MET A 108 -7.24 15.52 -3.48
N ARG A 109 -8.28 15.80 -4.28
CA ARG A 109 -8.32 15.47 -5.72
C ARG A 109 -7.19 16.14 -6.49
N GLY A 110 -7.05 17.46 -6.34
CA GLY A 110 -6.03 18.23 -7.06
C GLY A 110 -4.62 17.74 -6.73
N MET A 111 -4.33 17.48 -5.46
CA MET A 111 -3.03 16.98 -5.04
C MET A 111 -2.78 15.53 -5.47
N THR A 112 -3.81 14.68 -5.55
CA THR A 112 -3.72 13.33 -6.12
C THR A 112 -3.35 13.36 -7.60
N ILE A 113 -3.91 14.31 -8.38
CA ILE A 113 -3.52 14.51 -9.79
C ILE A 113 -2.04 14.90 -9.89
N VAL A 114 -1.59 15.85 -9.05
CA VAL A 114 -0.17 16.26 -9.00
C VAL A 114 0.73 15.06 -8.70
N ALA A 115 0.35 14.21 -7.74
CA ALA A 115 1.07 12.99 -7.39
C ALA A 115 1.20 12.04 -8.59
N GLY A 116 0.10 11.76 -9.28
CA GLY A 116 0.10 10.86 -10.43
C GLY A 116 0.91 11.40 -11.61
N LEU A 117 0.81 12.69 -11.92
CA LEU A 117 1.62 13.32 -12.97
C LEU A 117 3.11 13.27 -12.63
N PHE A 118 3.48 13.52 -11.38
CA PHE A 118 4.86 13.40 -10.93
C PHE A 118 5.36 11.95 -11.02
N GLU A 119 4.54 10.98 -10.64
CA GLU A 119 4.88 9.56 -10.74
C GLU A 119 5.15 9.15 -12.20
N ALA A 120 4.41 9.71 -13.17
CA ALA A 120 4.67 9.49 -14.59
C ALA A 120 6.05 9.99 -15.01
N VAL A 121 6.47 11.16 -14.52
CA VAL A 121 7.82 11.69 -14.74
C VAL A 121 8.86 10.80 -14.04
N PHE A 122 8.62 10.42 -12.79
CA PHE A 122 9.50 9.57 -12.00
C PHE A 122 9.72 8.20 -12.65
N ALA A 123 8.66 7.60 -13.21
CA ALA A 123 8.71 6.32 -13.92
C ALA A 123 9.73 6.32 -15.09
N LYS A 124 9.93 7.47 -15.75
CA LYS A 124 10.91 7.61 -16.83
C LYS A 124 12.33 7.80 -16.32
N VAL A 125 12.50 8.45 -15.16
CA VAL A 125 13.81 8.79 -14.61
C VAL A 125 14.26 7.84 -13.49
N ILE A 126 13.44 6.87 -13.11
CA ILE A 126 13.69 5.95 -11.98
C ILE A 126 15.06 5.26 -12.04
N LYS A 127 15.53 4.93 -13.24
CA LYS A 127 16.86 4.33 -13.46
C LYS A 127 18.00 5.22 -12.94
N ARG A 128 17.81 6.54 -12.96
CA ARG A 128 18.79 7.54 -12.51
C ARG A 128 18.62 7.91 -11.05
N LEU A 129 17.40 7.88 -10.52
CA LEU A 129 17.06 8.36 -9.18
C LEU A 129 16.97 7.26 -8.12
N ALA A 130 16.91 5.98 -8.52
CA ALA A 130 16.79 4.87 -7.57
C ALA A 130 17.92 4.83 -6.50
N PHE A 131 19.09 5.44 -6.77
CA PHE A 131 20.18 5.52 -5.79
C PHE A 131 19.87 6.42 -4.58
N LEU A 132 18.92 7.37 -4.71
CA LEU A 132 18.51 8.27 -3.63
C LEU A 132 17.58 7.55 -2.63
N PHE A 133 16.86 6.53 -3.09
CA PHE A 133 15.85 5.82 -2.33
C PHE A 133 16.23 4.33 -2.20
N PRO A 134 17.32 4.01 -1.48
CA PRO A 134 17.66 2.62 -1.22
C PRO A 134 16.60 1.96 -0.33
N PRO A 135 16.54 0.62 -0.25
CA PRO A 135 15.50 -0.11 0.47
C PRO A 135 15.28 0.36 1.90
N GLU A 136 16.35 0.73 2.62
CA GLU A 136 16.28 1.23 3.98
C GLU A 136 15.45 2.52 4.12
N ILE A 137 15.55 3.44 3.15
CA ILE A 137 14.74 4.67 3.15
C ILE A 137 13.30 4.37 2.74
N THR A 138 13.11 3.51 1.73
CA THR A 138 11.77 3.07 1.31
C THR A 138 11.02 2.39 2.45
N GLY A 139 11.69 1.49 3.19
CA GLY A 139 11.09 0.84 4.35
C GLY A 139 10.78 1.81 5.50
N LEU A 140 11.64 2.79 5.74
CA LEU A 140 11.38 3.86 6.71
C LEU A 140 10.11 4.65 6.35
N VAL A 141 9.93 5.01 5.09
CA VAL A 141 8.73 5.73 4.67
C VAL A 141 7.47 4.91 4.89
N VAL A 142 7.49 3.60 4.57
CA VAL A 142 6.36 2.70 4.86
C VAL A 142 6.07 2.63 6.36
N LEU A 143 7.11 2.57 7.19
CA LEU A 143 6.98 2.58 8.64
C LEU A 143 6.34 3.88 9.15
N MET A 144 6.80 5.05 8.65
CA MET A 144 6.27 6.36 9.06
C MET A 144 4.82 6.60 8.58
N VAL A 145 4.44 6.07 7.41
CA VAL A 145 3.03 6.07 6.99
C VAL A 145 2.17 5.27 7.95
N ALA A 146 2.66 4.11 8.37
CA ALA A 146 1.94 3.27 9.33
C ALA A 146 1.83 3.95 10.70
N GLU A 147 2.91 4.57 11.17
CA GLU A 147 2.93 5.33 12.44
C GLU A 147 1.87 6.43 12.44
N GLY A 148 1.78 7.24 11.39
CA GLY A 148 0.76 8.28 11.25
C GLY A 148 -0.69 7.77 11.27
N LEU A 149 -0.92 6.47 11.03
CA LEU A 149 -2.25 5.85 11.12
C LEU A 149 -2.60 5.35 12.53
N VAL A 150 -1.60 5.23 13.44
CA VAL A 150 -1.82 4.68 14.79
C VAL A 150 -2.85 5.47 15.58
N PRO A 151 -2.77 6.82 15.70
CA PRO A 151 -3.75 7.59 16.47
C PRO A 151 -5.17 7.40 15.92
N LEU A 152 -5.35 7.47 14.60
CA LEU A 152 -6.64 7.30 13.96
C LEU A 152 -7.19 5.88 14.15
N GLY A 153 -6.37 4.86 13.92
CA GLY A 153 -6.77 3.47 14.12
C GLY A 153 -7.19 3.19 15.56
N THR A 154 -6.44 3.71 16.52
CA THR A 154 -6.72 3.50 17.94
C THR A 154 -7.97 4.25 18.39
N SER A 155 -8.16 5.51 18.00
CA SER A 155 -9.37 6.28 18.37
C SER A 155 -10.62 5.62 17.81
N LYS A 156 -10.61 5.19 16.55
CA LYS A 156 -11.75 4.46 15.95
C LYS A 156 -11.96 3.08 16.59
N PHE A 157 -10.88 2.39 16.99
CA PHE A 157 -10.97 1.12 17.71
C PHE A 157 -11.67 1.27 19.07
N LEU A 158 -11.37 2.34 19.78
CA LEU A 158 -12.01 2.68 21.05
C LEU A 158 -13.42 3.27 20.87
N GLY A 159 -13.78 3.67 19.64
CA GLY A 159 -15.06 4.30 19.33
C GLY A 159 -15.17 5.72 19.86
N ILE A 160 -14.05 6.44 19.97
CA ILE A 160 -13.98 7.82 20.44
C ILE A 160 -13.73 8.78 19.28
N THR A 161 -14.42 9.92 19.30
CA THR A 161 -14.24 11.01 18.33
C THR A 161 -13.44 12.17 18.95
N TYR A 162 -13.67 12.42 20.24
CA TYR A 162 -12.97 13.47 20.99
C TYR A 162 -12.20 12.86 22.18
N PRO A 163 -11.06 13.47 22.58
CA PRO A 163 -10.20 12.93 23.64
C PRO A 163 -10.90 12.67 24.98
N ASP A 164 -11.95 13.44 25.30
CA ASP A 164 -12.67 13.38 26.57
C ASP A 164 -13.93 12.48 26.53
N GLU A 165 -14.19 11.81 25.41
CA GLU A 165 -15.32 10.88 25.33
C GLU A 165 -15.08 9.62 26.16
N PRO A 166 -16.09 9.14 26.93
CA PRO A 166 -15.97 7.91 27.68
C PRO A 166 -15.85 6.71 26.74
N ILE A 167 -14.86 5.86 27.00
CA ILE A 167 -14.66 4.64 26.21
C ILE A 167 -15.81 3.67 26.47
N SER A 168 -16.54 3.32 25.41
CA SER A 168 -17.59 2.31 25.46
C SER A 168 -17.02 0.89 25.43
N GLY A 169 -17.30 0.11 26.48
CA GLY A 169 -16.90 -1.30 26.53
C GLY A 169 -17.45 -2.12 25.35
N THR A 170 -18.66 -1.76 24.85
CA THR A 170 -19.27 -2.39 23.68
C THR A 170 -18.44 -2.12 22.41
N ASN A 171 -18.00 -0.87 22.18
CA ASN A 171 -17.15 -0.53 21.03
C ASN A 171 -15.84 -1.33 21.06
N VAL A 172 -15.19 -1.36 22.24
CA VAL A 172 -13.93 -2.11 22.42
C VAL A 172 -14.15 -3.60 22.18
N ALA A 173 -15.25 -4.18 22.69
CA ALA A 173 -15.55 -5.60 22.49
C ALA A 173 -15.75 -5.96 21.01
N VAL A 174 -16.53 -5.13 20.27
CA VAL A 174 -16.76 -5.32 18.83
C VAL A 174 -15.45 -5.17 18.05
N ALA A 175 -14.63 -4.16 18.35
CA ALA A 175 -13.35 -3.96 17.69
C ALA A 175 -12.36 -5.10 17.99
N ALA A 176 -12.26 -5.52 19.26
CA ALA A 176 -11.39 -6.62 19.68
C ALA A 176 -11.78 -7.94 19.03
N ALA A 177 -13.08 -8.26 18.99
CA ALA A 177 -13.56 -9.47 18.31
C ALA A 177 -13.27 -9.42 16.80
N THR A 178 -13.49 -8.26 16.16
CA THR A 178 -13.21 -8.04 14.73
C THR A 178 -11.73 -8.27 14.40
N VAL A 179 -10.81 -7.63 15.16
CA VAL A 179 -9.38 -7.79 14.91
C VAL A 179 -8.91 -9.20 15.25
N SER A 180 -9.46 -9.84 16.31
CA SER A 180 -9.11 -11.19 16.71
C SER A 180 -9.42 -12.21 15.61
N ILE A 181 -10.59 -12.12 14.97
CA ILE A 181 -10.95 -13.00 13.84
C ILE A 181 -9.99 -12.77 12.67
N MET A 182 -9.62 -11.53 12.36
CA MET A 182 -8.63 -11.25 11.30
C MET A 182 -7.27 -11.86 11.61
N VAL A 183 -6.81 -11.73 12.87
CA VAL A 183 -5.54 -12.31 13.32
C VAL A 183 -5.59 -13.84 13.28
N VAL A 184 -6.63 -14.45 13.83
CA VAL A 184 -6.83 -15.91 13.84
C VAL A 184 -6.85 -16.47 12.42
N ALA A 185 -7.62 -15.85 11.51
CA ALA A 185 -7.68 -16.25 10.11
C ALA A 185 -6.33 -16.08 9.39
N THR A 186 -5.52 -15.10 9.81
CA THR A 186 -4.20 -14.84 9.21
C THR A 186 -3.12 -15.80 9.73
N VAL A 187 -3.12 -16.10 11.03
CA VAL A 187 -2.08 -16.89 11.70
C VAL A 187 -2.34 -18.39 11.57
N TRP A 188 -3.57 -18.83 11.85
CA TRP A 188 -3.93 -20.24 11.88
C TRP A 188 -4.77 -20.69 10.69
N GLY A 189 -5.33 -19.76 9.92
CA GLY A 189 -6.04 -20.09 8.69
C GLY A 189 -5.09 -20.53 7.59
N GLY A 190 -5.22 -21.75 7.08
CA GLY A 190 -4.43 -22.22 5.93
C GLY A 190 -4.49 -21.23 4.75
N GLY A 191 -3.61 -21.35 3.75
CA GLY A 191 -3.36 -20.36 2.70
C GLY A 191 -4.59 -19.67 2.08
N LYS A 192 -5.74 -20.33 1.97
CA LYS A 192 -6.99 -19.76 1.44
C LYS A 192 -7.69 -18.86 2.47
N LEU A 193 -7.76 -19.28 3.74
CA LEU A 193 -8.49 -18.54 4.78
C LEU A 193 -7.82 -17.21 5.12
N ARG A 194 -6.49 -17.18 5.12
CA ARG A 194 -5.68 -15.97 5.30
C ARG A 194 -6.05 -14.86 4.30
N LEU A 195 -6.39 -15.21 3.06
CA LEU A 195 -6.74 -14.25 2.02
C LEU A 195 -8.06 -13.53 2.30
N TYR A 196 -8.95 -14.14 3.05
CA TYR A 196 -10.27 -13.59 3.41
C TYR A 196 -10.31 -13.00 4.83
N ALA A 197 -9.18 -12.89 5.52
CA ALA A 197 -9.12 -12.46 6.92
C ALA A 197 -9.86 -11.14 7.17
N VAL A 198 -9.61 -10.11 6.34
CA VAL A 198 -10.28 -8.80 6.48
C VAL A 198 -11.79 -8.91 6.24
N LEU A 199 -12.21 -9.66 5.22
CA LEU A 199 -13.63 -9.88 4.94
C LEU A 199 -14.33 -10.61 6.09
N MET A 200 -13.69 -11.64 6.65
CA MET A 200 -14.21 -12.36 7.82
C MET A 200 -14.32 -11.43 9.03
N GLY A 201 -13.32 -10.60 9.27
CA GLY A 201 -13.38 -9.57 10.32
C GLY A 201 -14.52 -8.60 10.10
N MET A 202 -14.68 -8.09 8.88
CA MET A 202 -15.81 -7.21 8.54
C MET A 202 -17.16 -7.87 8.82
N VAL A 203 -17.39 -9.08 8.31
CA VAL A 203 -18.65 -9.81 8.54
C VAL A 203 -18.91 -10.01 10.03
N THR A 204 -17.89 -10.44 10.79
CA THR A 204 -18.02 -10.60 12.25
C THR A 204 -18.30 -9.26 12.93
N GLY A 205 -17.56 -8.21 12.56
CA GLY A 205 -17.74 -6.87 13.13
C GLY A 205 -19.13 -6.29 12.87
N TYR A 206 -19.64 -6.41 11.64
CA TYR A 206 -21.01 -5.99 11.30
C TYR A 206 -22.07 -6.81 12.05
N THR A 207 -21.90 -8.13 12.14
CA THR A 207 -22.81 -9.00 12.88
C THR A 207 -22.87 -8.61 14.36
N LEU A 208 -21.72 -8.39 14.98
CA LEU A 208 -21.63 -7.97 16.37
C LEU A 208 -22.21 -6.56 16.56
N ALA A 209 -21.94 -5.63 15.65
CA ALA A 209 -22.51 -4.28 15.71
C ALA A 209 -24.05 -4.29 15.59
N LEU A 210 -24.62 -5.21 14.80
CA LEU A 210 -26.07 -5.45 14.74
C LEU A 210 -26.61 -5.96 16.07
N VAL A 211 -25.99 -6.99 16.65
CA VAL A 211 -26.43 -7.61 17.91
C VAL A 211 -26.34 -6.64 19.09
N THR A 212 -25.30 -5.80 19.09
CA THR A 212 -25.05 -4.83 20.18
C THR A 212 -25.80 -3.52 20.01
N GLY A 213 -26.54 -3.34 18.91
CA GLY A 213 -27.33 -2.12 18.65
C GLY A 213 -26.52 -0.92 18.17
N LEU A 214 -25.20 -1.11 17.86
CA LEU A 214 -24.35 -0.07 17.25
C LEU A 214 -24.74 0.21 15.79
N PHE A 215 -25.48 -0.69 15.17
CA PHE A 215 -25.99 -0.57 13.81
C PHE A 215 -27.51 -0.38 13.87
N GLY A 216 -27.95 0.87 13.93
CA GLY A 216 -29.34 1.22 14.08
C GLY A 216 -30.19 1.12 12.80
N ALA A 217 -31.51 1.23 12.95
CA ALA A 217 -32.49 1.18 11.85
C ALA A 217 -32.20 2.22 10.74
N GLU A 218 -31.68 3.39 11.11
CA GLU A 218 -31.32 4.45 10.17
C GLU A 218 -30.27 4.04 9.15
N HIS A 219 -29.31 3.19 9.53
CA HIS A 219 -28.30 2.66 8.63
C HIS A 219 -28.93 1.73 7.57
N PHE A 220 -29.91 0.92 7.99
CA PHE A 220 -30.66 0.07 7.06
C PHE A 220 -31.53 0.89 6.11
N GLU A 221 -32.21 1.94 6.60
CA GLU A 221 -33.01 2.81 5.75
C GLU A 221 -32.18 3.52 4.70
N ARG A 222 -31.02 4.08 5.08
CA ARG A 222 -30.09 4.71 4.14
C ARG A 222 -29.63 3.73 3.06
N LEU A 223 -29.31 2.49 3.46
CA LEU A 223 -28.89 1.45 2.52
C LEU A 223 -30.06 0.98 1.65
N ALA A 224 -31.26 0.82 2.22
CA ALA A 224 -32.46 0.41 1.50
C ALA A 224 -32.86 1.42 0.42
N ARG A 225 -32.79 2.72 0.74
CA ARG A 225 -33.09 3.82 -0.19
C ARG A 225 -32.05 3.98 -1.30
N SER A 226 -30.85 3.42 -1.14
CA SER A 226 -29.80 3.45 -2.18
C SER A 226 -30.26 2.65 -3.41
N PRO A 227 -30.15 3.21 -4.62
CA PRO A 227 -30.49 2.49 -5.85
C PRO A 227 -29.53 1.30 -6.07
N TRP A 228 -29.97 0.30 -6.83
CA TRP A 228 -29.12 -0.82 -7.20
C TRP A 228 -28.01 -0.40 -8.18
N VAL A 229 -28.35 0.42 -9.17
CA VAL A 229 -27.41 0.94 -10.18
C VAL A 229 -27.59 2.44 -10.29
N ALA A 230 -26.51 3.19 -10.18
CA ALA A 230 -26.47 4.63 -10.43
C ALA A 230 -25.06 5.08 -10.78
N LEU A 231 -24.94 6.27 -11.38
CA LEU A 231 -23.67 6.96 -11.49
C LEU A 231 -23.17 7.34 -10.08
N PRO A 232 -21.86 7.19 -9.81
CA PRO A 232 -21.28 7.65 -8.55
C PRO A 232 -21.53 9.14 -8.35
N SER A 233 -21.93 9.51 -7.12
CA SER A 233 -22.09 10.92 -6.75
C SER A 233 -20.73 11.62 -6.74
N ILE A 234 -20.68 12.80 -7.31
CA ILE A 234 -19.54 13.72 -7.29
C ILE A 234 -19.80 14.95 -6.40
N ASP A 235 -20.80 14.88 -5.51
CA ASP A 235 -21.19 15.98 -4.66
C ASP A 235 -20.02 16.42 -3.78
N GLY A 236 -19.75 17.73 -3.76
CA GLY A 236 -18.59 18.31 -3.08
C GLY A 236 -17.26 18.07 -3.78
N MET A 237 -17.26 17.42 -4.97
CA MET A 237 -16.04 17.07 -5.71
C MET A 237 -15.97 17.71 -7.11
N THR A 238 -16.86 18.64 -7.43
CA THR A 238 -16.88 19.29 -8.75
C THR A 238 -15.71 20.23 -9.00
N GLN A 239 -15.14 20.80 -7.95
CA GLN A 239 -14.00 21.70 -8.01
C GLN A 239 -12.68 20.97 -7.80
N LEU A 240 -11.60 21.53 -8.33
CA LEU A 240 -10.23 21.15 -8.08
C LEU A 240 -9.53 22.27 -7.33
N SER A 241 -8.80 21.94 -6.29
CA SER A 241 -7.99 22.90 -5.53
C SER A 241 -6.55 22.38 -5.42
N PHE A 242 -5.61 23.32 -5.34
CA PHE A 242 -4.18 23.00 -5.27
C PHE A 242 -3.53 23.83 -4.15
N ARG A 243 -2.59 23.23 -3.44
CA ARG A 243 -1.83 23.90 -2.41
C ARG A 243 -0.34 23.60 -2.55
N TRP A 244 0.45 24.62 -2.88
CA TRP A 244 1.88 24.46 -3.14
C TRP A 244 2.66 23.92 -1.94
N SER A 245 2.25 24.25 -0.71
CA SER A 245 2.90 23.74 0.51
C SER A 245 2.80 22.21 0.66
N LEU A 246 1.78 21.57 0.09
CA LEU A 246 1.61 20.10 0.14
C LEU A 246 2.36 19.36 -0.98
N VAL A 247 2.79 20.06 -2.04
CA VAL A 247 3.46 19.44 -3.18
C VAL A 247 4.66 18.59 -2.75
N PRO A 248 5.62 19.07 -1.94
CA PRO A 248 6.77 18.24 -1.55
C PRO A 248 6.36 16.93 -0.87
N ALA A 249 5.37 16.96 0.03
CA ALA A 249 4.90 15.79 0.73
C ALA A 249 4.24 14.77 -0.23
N PHE A 250 3.38 15.24 -1.15
CA PHE A 250 2.79 14.38 -2.18
C PHE A 250 3.84 13.77 -3.12
N LEU A 251 4.88 14.53 -3.51
CA LEU A 251 5.98 14.02 -4.33
C LEU A 251 6.76 12.91 -3.62
N ILE A 252 7.04 13.07 -2.33
CA ILE A 252 7.72 12.07 -1.50
C ILE A 252 6.89 10.78 -1.43
N VAL A 253 5.59 10.90 -1.16
CA VAL A 253 4.69 9.75 -1.09
C VAL A 253 4.56 9.07 -2.46
N SER A 254 4.52 9.82 -3.57
CA SER A 254 4.51 9.26 -4.93
C SER A 254 5.77 8.45 -5.23
N VAL A 255 6.95 8.95 -4.84
CA VAL A 255 8.21 8.20 -4.98
C VAL A 255 8.13 6.88 -4.20
N THR A 256 7.62 6.92 -2.96
CA THR A 256 7.48 5.73 -2.12
C THR A 256 6.49 4.73 -2.73
N GLY A 257 5.34 5.19 -3.20
CA GLY A 257 4.37 4.38 -3.94
C GLY A 257 5.00 3.71 -5.16
N ALA A 258 5.72 4.48 -5.98
CA ALA A 258 6.42 3.97 -7.15
C ALA A 258 7.48 2.92 -6.80
N LEU A 259 8.25 3.10 -5.72
CA LEU A 259 9.24 2.12 -5.27
C LEU A 259 8.59 0.82 -4.74
N LYS A 260 7.47 0.93 -4.02
CA LYS A 260 6.66 -0.22 -3.61
C LYS A 260 6.11 -0.95 -4.84
N SER A 261 5.54 -0.22 -5.80
CA SER A 261 5.04 -0.77 -7.07
C SER A 261 6.14 -1.45 -7.86
N MET A 262 7.35 -0.88 -7.90
CA MET A 262 8.52 -1.54 -8.46
C MET A 262 8.82 -2.88 -7.79
N GLY A 263 8.76 -2.95 -6.46
CA GLY A 263 8.94 -4.19 -5.70
C GLY A 263 7.91 -5.26 -6.08
N ASN A 264 6.64 -4.89 -6.19
CA ASN A 264 5.57 -5.77 -6.61
C ASN A 264 5.74 -6.28 -8.05
N LEU A 265 6.20 -5.43 -8.97
CA LEU A 265 6.47 -5.78 -10.36
C LEU A 265 7.66 -6.75 -10.47
N ILE A 266 8.73 -6.54 -9.69
CA ILE A 266 9.85 -7.48 -9.58
C ILE A 266 9.37 -8.84 -9.08
N MET A 267 8.47 -8.85 -8.10
CA MET A 267 7.85 -10.10 -7.61
C MET A 267 7.05 -10.81 -8.70
N CYS A 268 6.26 -10.05 -9.49
CA CYS A 268 5.57 -10.59 -10.65
C CYS A 268 6.54 -11.21 -11.68
N GLU A 269 7.68 -10.58 -11.94
CA GLU A 269 8.73 -11.14 -12.81
C GLU A 269 9.26 -12.46 -12.27
N LYS A 270 9.66 -12.49 -10.98
CA LYS A 270 10.20 -13.70 -10.32
C LYS A 270 9.23 -14.87 -10.33
N VAL A 271 7.95 -14.60 -10.08
CA VAL A 271 6.91 -15.65 -10.07
C VAL A 271 6.68 -16.22 -11.47
N ASN A 272 6.99 -15.48 -12.53
CA ASN A 272 6.73 -15.87 -13.92
C ASN A 272 7.98 -16.38 -14.68
N ASP A 273 9.17 -16.34 -14.09
CA ASP A 273 10.42 -16.74 -14.73
C ASP A 273 11.31 -17.54 -13.77
N ALA A 274 11.44 -18.84 -14.03
CA ALA A 274 12.29 -19.75 -13.24
C ALA A 274 13.79 -19.38 -13.32
N ASP A 275 14.23 -18.76 -14.44
CA ASP A 275 15.62 -18.40 -14.69
C ASP A 275 15.87 -16.90 -14.42
N TRP A 276 14.99 -16.24 -13.67
CA TRP A 276 15.08 -14.82 -13.36
C TRP A 276 16.41 -14.45 -12.70
N LYS A 277 17.11 -13.46 -13.26
CA LYS A 277 18.44 -13.01 -12.78
C LYS A 277 18.45 -11.54 -12.38
N ALA A 278 17.73 -10.70 -13.10
CA ALA A 278 17.70 -9.26 -12.88
C ALA A 278 16.38 -8.65 -13.37
N PRO A 279 15.94 -7.53 -12.77
CA PRO A 279 14.71 -6.83 -13.17
C PRO A 279 14.79 -6.27 -14.60
N ASP A 280 13.71 -6.42 -15.38
CA ASP A 280 13.54 -5.70 -16.65
C ASP A 280 13.05 -4.28 -16.36
N LEU A 281 13.99 -3.34 -16.27
CA LEU A 281 13.70 -1.93 -15.96
C LEU A 281 12.79 -1.24 -16.99
N ASN A 282 12.73 -1.73 -18.25
CA ASN A 282 11.79 -1.19 -19.24
C ASN A 282 10.36 -1.62 -18.90
N ARG A 283 10.18 -2.87 -18.52
CA ARG A 283 8.91 -3.41 -18.11
C ARG A 283 8.40 -2.78 -16.81
N ILE A 284 9.29 -2.60 -15.85
CA ILE A 284 9.02 -1.90 -14.58
C ILE A 284 8.61 -0.45 -14.85
N SER A 285 9.36 0.29 -15.68
CA SER A 285 9.02 1.66 -16.05
C SER A 285 7.63 1.75 -16.70
N GLY A 286 7.29 0.80 -17.59
CA GLY A 286 5.95 0.71 -18.17
C GLY A 286 4.85 0.45 -17.14
N GLY A 287 5.12 -0.39 -16.14
CA GLY A 287 4.22 -0.66 -15.04
C GLY A 287 4.03 0.55 -14.10
N LEU A 288 5.08 1.30 -13.83
CA LEU A 288 4.99 2.55 -13.06
C LEU A 288 4.21 3.63 -13.82
N LEU A 289 4.35 3.70 -15.16
CA LEU A 289 3.49 4.57 -15.97
C LEU A 289 2.01 4.17 -15.89
N ALA A 290 1.71 2.88 -15.82
CA ALA A 290 0.35 2.41 -15.61
C ALA A 290 -0.19 2.79 -14.22
N ASP A 291 0.64 2.69 -13.19
CA ASP A 291 0.30 3.10 -11.83
C ASP A 291 0.03 4.60 -11.75
N SER A 292 0.89 5.42 -12.36
CA SER A 292 0.69 6.88 -12.46
C SER A 292 -0.64 7.28 -13.13
N VAL A 293 -1.07 6.51 -14.14
CA VAL A 293 -2.40 6.71 -14.75
C VAL A 293 -3.51 6.36 -13.78
N ALA A 294 -3.37 5.27 -13.01
CA ALA A 294 -4.35 4.90 -12.00
C ALA A 294 -4.53 6.01 -10.94
N VAL A 295 -3.41 6.56 -10.42
CA VAL A 295 -3.41 7.67 -9.47
C VAL A 295 -4.04 8.92 -10.08
N THR A 296 -3.62 9.30 -11.30
CA THR A 296 -4.14 10.49 -11.98
C THR A 296 -5.64 10.37 -12.27
N VAL A 297 -6.09 9.23 -12.79
CA VAL A 297 -7.51 8.97 -13.06
C VAL A 297 -8.32 9.01 -11.77
N SER A 298 -7.85 8.38 -10.69
CA SER A 298 -8.51 8.46 -9.39
C SER A 298 -8.72 9.90 -8.93
N GLY A 299 -7.70 10.75 -9.00
CA GLY A 299 -7.82 12.18 -8.68
C GLY A 299 -8.79 12.92 -9.60
N LEU A 300 -8.76 12.65 -10.91
CA LEU A 300 -9.65 13.29 -11.89
C LEU A 300 -11.13 12.97 -11.64
N ILE A 301 -11.46 11.71 -11.38
CA ILE A 301 -12.83 11.30 -11.11
C ILE A 301 -13.31 11.59 -9.70
N GLY A 302 -12.42 11.83 -8.74
CA GLY A 302 -12.75 12.12 -7.33
C GLY A 302 -12.56 10.94 -6.38
N GLY A 303 -11.88 9.88 -6.81
CA GLY A 303 -11.44 8.79 -5.96
C GLY A 303 -10.15 9.11 -5.21
N MET A 304 -9.84 8.30 -4.20
CA MET A 304 -8.56 8.35 -3.49
C MET A 304 -7.44 7.73 -4.34
N ALA A 305 -6.20 8.17 -4.12
CA ALA A 305 -5.02 7.62 -4.81
C ALA A 305 -4.90 6.10 -4.63
N SER A 306 -4.45 5.43 -5.67
CA SER A 306 -4.23 3.98 -5.70
C SER A 306 -2.75 3.64 -5.77
N ASP A 307 -2.40 2.41 -5.42
CA ASP A 307 -1.09 1.81 -5.68
C ASP A 307 -1.23 0.29 -5.94
N THR A 308 -0.17 -0.36 -6.40
CA THR A 308 -0.20 -1.79 -6.66
C THR A 308 -0.25 -2.62 -5.37
N SER A 309 -0.90 -3.77 -5.43
CA SER A 309 -1.21 -4.65 -4.31
C SER A 309 -0.24 -5.82 -4.18
N ALA A 310 0.59 -5.82 -3.13
CA ALA A 310 1.46 -6.95 -2.80
C ALA A 310 0.66 -8.24 -2.45
N SER A 311 -0.49 -8.09 -1.76
CA SER A 311 -1.34 -9.22 -1.39
C SER A 311 -1.96 -9.90 -2.61
N ASN A 312 -2.34 -9.14 -3.63
CA ASN A 312 -2.84 -9.69 -4.90
C ASN A 312 -1.73 -10.40 -5.68
N VAL A 313 -0.49 -9.88 -5.66
CA VAL A 313 0.67 -10.57 -6.25
C VAL A 313 0.97 -11.87 -5.51
N ALA A 314 0.89 -11.88 -4.17
CA ALA A 314 1.03 -13.07 -3.34
C ALA A 314 -0.07 -14.10 -3.63
N LEU A 315 -1.32 -13.67 -3.81
CA LEU A 315 -2.43 -14.55 -4.22
C LEU A 315 -2.15 -15.21 -5.56
N SER A 316 -1.68 -14.43 -6.55
CA SER A 316 -1.33 -14.96 -7.88
C SER A 316 -0.23 -16.01 -7.79
N SER A 317 0.78 -15.78 -6.95
CA SER A 317 1.87 -16.74 -6.68
C SER A 317 1.35 -18.00 -6.00
N ALA A 318 0.53 -17.87 -4.95
CA ALA A 318 0.02 -19.01 -4.17
C ALA A 318 -0.95 -19.90 -4.97
N THR A 319 -1.72 -19.32 -5.89
CA THR A 319 -2.65 -20.05 -6.75
C THR A 319 -2.01 -20.57 -8.04
N GLY A 320 -0.78 -20.15 -8.35
CA GLY A 320 -0.14 -20.44 -9.62
C GLY A 320 -0.86 -19.83 -10.83
N ALA A 321 -1.71 -18.82 -10.62
CA ALA A 321 -2.53 -18.18 -11.65
C ALA A 321 -2.10 -16.72 -11.84
N THR A 322 -1.21 -16.47 -12.80
CA THR A 322 -0.58 -15.15 -13.04
C THR A 322 -1.04 -14.49 -14.34
N SER A 323 -2.11 -15.02 -14.95
CA SER A 323 -2.60 -14.55 -16.25
C SER A 323 -3.07 -13.08 -16.19
N ARG A 324 -2.61 -12.27 -17.13
CA ARG A 324 -3.09 -10.87 -17.32
C ARG A 324 -4.59 -10.79 -17.56
N TYR A 325 -5.21 -11.83 -18.13
CA TYR A 325 -6.66 -11.87 -18.38
C TYR A 325 -7.46 -11.90 -17.08
N ILE A 326 -6.91 -12.47 -16.00
CA ILE A 326 -7.50 -12.36 -14.66
C ILE A 326 -7.45 -10.91 -14.19
N GLY A 327 -6.37 -10.17 -14.51
CA GLY A 327 -6.26 -8.72 -14.22
C GLY A 327 -7.34 -7.91 -14.96
N TYR A 328 -7.59 -8.21 -16.23
CA TYR A 328 -8.70 -7.57 -16.96
C TYR A 328 -10.06 -7.89 -16.33
N ALA A 329 -10.30 -9.15 -15.96
CA ALA A 329 -11.55 -9.56 -15.33
C ALA A 329 -11.74 -8.89 -13.96
N ALA A 330 -10.71 -8.89 -13.11
CA ALA A 330 -10.74 -8.25 -11.79
C ALA A 330 -10.94 -6.73 -11.90
N GLY A 331 -10.20 -6.07 -12.79
CA GLY A 331 -10.33 -4.63 -13.00
C GLY A 331 -11.69 -4.23 -13.57
N ALA A 332 -12.20 -4.95 -14.57
CA ALA A 332 -13.52 -4.72 -15.14
C ALA A 332 -14.63 -4.95 -14.09
N LEU A 333 -14.54 -6.03 -13.31
CA LEU A 333 -15.48 -6.28 -12.23
C LEU A 333 -15.44 -5.15 -11.18
N PHE A 334 -14.26 -4.65 -10.81
CA PHE A 334 -14.15 -3.60 -9.83
C PHE A 334 -14.69 -2.25 -10.33
N VAL A 335 -14.50 -1.94 -11.62
CA VAL A 335 -15.16 -0.81 -12.27
C VAL A 335 -16.68 -0.96 -12.25
N VAL A 336 -17.20 -2.13 -12.64
CA VAL A 336 -18.65 -2.39 -12.65
C VAL A 336 -19.25 -2.27 -11.25
N LEU A 337 -18.59 -2.81 -10.23
CA LEU A 337 -19.05 -2.72 -8.83
C LEU A 337 -19.14 -1.26 -8.34
N GLY A 338 -18.32 -0.34 -8.87
CA GLY A 338 -18.41 1.10 -8.57
C GLY A 338 -19.73 1.75 -8.99
N PHE A 339 -20.48 1.15 -9.92
CA PHE A 339 -21.82 1.61 -10.34
C PHE A 339 -22.96 0.99 -9.51
N PHE A 340 -22.64 0.24 -8.44
CA PHE A 340 -23.62 -0.37 -7.53
C PHE A 340 -23.61 0.35 -6.18
N PRO A 341 -24.42 1.40 -5.98
CA PRO A 341 -24.44 2.19 -4.75
C PRO A 341 -24.72 1.39 -3.48
N LYS A 342 -25.41 0.26 -3.58
CA LYS A 342 -25.62 -0.63 -2.42
C LYS A 342 -24.30 -1.22 -1.91
N ILE A 343 -23.34 -1.53 -2.78
CA ILE A 343 -22.05 -2.11 -2.39
C ILE A 343 -21.18 -1.05 -1.71
N SER A 344 -21.01 0.13 -2.32
CA SER A 344 -20.30 1.24 -1.68
C SER A 344 -21.05 1.75 -0.43
N GLY A 345 -22.38 1.67 -0.42
CA GLY A 345 -23.23 2.01 0.72
C GLY A 345 -23.01 1.11 1.94
N VAL A 346 -22.85 -0.21 1.75
CA VAL A 346 -22.50 -1.13 2.85
C VAL A 346 -21.21 -0.69 3.54
N LEU A 347 -20.18 -0.32 2.76
CA LEU A 347 -18.94 0.18 3.33
C LEU A 347 -19.11 1.54 4.00
N SER A 348 -19.98 2.40 3.46
CA SER A 348 -20.22 3.76 3.97
C SER A 348 -20.96 3.79 5.31
N VAL A 349 -21.69 2.74 5.68
CA VAL A 349 -22.35 2.60 6.98
C VAL A 349 -21.51 1.81 7.99
N MET A 350 -20.23 1.60 7.72
CA MET A 350 -19.36 0.79 8.58
C MET A 350 -19.26 1.40 9.99
N PRO A 351 -19.54 0.63 11.06
CA PRO A 351 -19.40 1.10 12.43
C PRO A 351 -17.97 1.48 12.79
N MET A 352 -17.79 2.55 13.57
CA MET A 352 -16.46 3.05 13.98
C MET A 352 -15.54 1.95 14.53
N PRO A 353 -15.96 1.08 15.48
CA PRO A 353 -15.06 0.06 16.01
C PRO A 353 -14.61 -0.96 14.97
N VAL A 354 -15.45 -1.24 13.95
CA VAL A 354 -15.06 -2.12 12.82
C VAL A 354 -14.03 -1.45 11.93
N MET A 355 -14.20 -0.14 11.62
CA MET A 355 -13.19 0.65 10.90
C MET A 355 -11.85 0.65 11.65
N GLY A 356 -11.89 0.92 12.96
CA GLY A 356 -10.70 0.94 13.82
C GLY A 356 -9.98 -0.39 13.83
N ALA A 357 -10.70 -1.50 13.97
CA ALA A 357 -10.14 -2.85 13.94
C ALA A 357 -9.42 -3.15 12.62
N ILE A 358 -10.00 -2.76 11.49
CA ILE A 358 -9.37 -2.94 10.17
C ILE A 358 -8.14 -2.04 10.03
N LEU A 359 -8.21 -0.78 10.47
CA LEU A 359 -7.05 0.13 10.45
C LEU A 359 -5.91 -0.43 11.30
N VAL A 360 -6.16 -0.85 12.53
CA VAL A 360 -5.16 -1.47 13.42
C VAL A 360 -4.53 -2.69 12.76
N PHE A 361 -5.34 -3.55 12.15
CA PHE A 361 -4.85 -4.74 11.45
C PHE A 361 -3.95 -4.37 10.25
N VAL A 362 -4.39 -3.47 9.38
CA VAL A 362 -3.61 -3.03 8.20
C VAL A 362 -2.33 -2.33 8.63
N THR A 363 -2.41 -1.42 9.60
CA THR A 363 -1.26 -0.67 10.14
C THR A 363 -0.22 -1.62 10.74
N SER A 364 -0.63 -2.68 11.45
CA SER A 364 0.28 -3.70 11.98
C SER A 364 1.10 -4.37 10.87
N PHE A 365 0.48 -4.71 9.75
CA PHE A 365 1.19 -5.26 8.59
C PHE A 365 2.15 -4.24 7.97
N MET A 366 1.76 -2.97 7.89
CA MET A 366 2.60 -1.91 7.31
C MET A 366 3.85 -1.67 8.16
N ILE A 367 3.71 -1.62 9.50
CA ILE A 367 4.84 -1.48 10.44
C ILE A 367 5.86 -2.60 10.19
N VAL A 368 5.41 -3.86 10.23
CA VAL A 368 6.31 -5.01 10.06
C VAL A 368 6.90 -5.05 8.66
N SER A 369 6.12 -4.73 7.62
CA SER A 369 6.62 -4.63 6.24
C SER A 369 7.70 -3.56 6.09
N GLY A 370 7.51 -2.39 6.69
CA GLY A 370 8.52 -1.33 6.73
C GLY A 370 9.83 -1.82 7.35
N ILE A 371 9.75 -2.47 8.52
CA ILE A 371 10.91 -3.06 9.20
C ILE A 371 11.59 -4.14 8.32
N GLN A 372 10.83 -5.03 7.72
CA GLN A 372 11.36 -6.07 6.83
C GLN A 372 12.12 -5.47 5.63
N ILE A 373 11.58 -4.42 5.01
CA ILE A 373 12.23 -3.73 3.89
C ILE A 373 13.53 -3.07 4.36
N ILE A 374 13.54 -2.41 5.53
CA ILE A 374 14.74 -1.83 6.14
C ILE A 374 15.83 -2.89 6.31
N LEU A 375 15.48 -4.04 6.84
CA LEU A 375 16.43 -5.12 7.16
C LEU A 375 16.86 -5.93 5.93
N ALA A 376 16.11 -5.90 4.83
CA ALA A 376 16.35 -6.73 3.64
C ALA A 376 17.74 -6.53 3.00
N SER A 377 18.32 -5.34 3.12
CA SER A 377 19.65 -5.02 2.59
C SER A 377 20.78 -5.15 3.62
N GLY A 378 20.50 -5.72 4.79
CA GLY A 378 21.42 -5.75 5.93
C GLY A 378 21.60 -4.38 6.57
N MET A 379 21.87 -4.35 7.87
CA MET A 379 22.12 -3.11 8.63
C MET A 379 23.63 -2.87 8.77
N ASP A 380 24.04 -1.63 8.60
CA ASP A 380 25.36 -1.13 8.93
C ASP A 380 25.22 0.14 9.79
N ILE A 381 26.31 0.59 10.40
CA ILE A 381 26.29 1.74 11.30
C ILE A 381 25.76 3.01 10.62
N ARG A 382 26.01 3.19 9.31
CA ARG A 382 25.53 4.32 8.54
C ARG A 382 24.01 4.30 8.40
N LYS A 383 23.45 3.15 8.03
CA LYS A 383 21.99 2.95 7.90
C LYS A 383 21.31 3.12 9.26
N THR A 384 21.94 2.63 10.33
CA THR A 384 21.44 2.80 11.69
C THR A 384 21.26 4.29 12.02
N PHE A 385 22.27 5.14 11.74
CA PHE A 385 22.15 6.57 11.99
C PHE A 385 21.19 7.26 11.04
N ALA A 386 21.16 6.88 9.76
CA ALA A 386 20.23 7.49 8.80
C ALA A 386 18.77 7.24 9.19
N ILE A 387 18.43 6.02 9.62
CA ILE A 387 17.08 5.65 10.06
C ILE A 387 16.79 6.21 11.45
N GLY A 388 17.70 6.02 12.43
CA GLY A 388 17.48 6.41 13.80
C GLY A 388 17.25 7.92 13.95
N LEU A 389 18.10 8.75 13.31
CA LEU A 389 17.92 10.20 13.32
C LEU A 389 16.62 10.61 12.63
N ALA A 390 16.29 9.99 11.51
CA ALA A 390 15.05 10.30 10.79
C ALA A 390 13.81 10.00 11.64
N VAL A 391 13.77 8.87 12.32
CA VAL A 391 12.67 8.50 13.23
C VAL A 391 12.58 9.46 14.41
N ILE A 392 13.71 9.79 15.04
CA ILE A 392 13.72 10.73 16.18
C ILE A 392 13.16 12.09 15.81
N PHE A 393 13.63 12.68 14.69
CA PHE A 393 13.13 13.98 14.26
C PHE A 393 11.67 13.94 13.82
N ALA A 394 11.22 12.87 13.18
CA ALA A 394 9.83 12.71 12.79
C ALA A 394 8.90 12.60 14.01
N LEU A 395 9.22 11.69 14.95
CA LEU A 395 8.42 11.52 16.17
C LEU A 395 8.44 12.78 17.06
N SER A 396 9.56 13.53 17.07
CA SER A 396 9.61 14.77 17.84
C SER A 396 8.62 15.82 17.32
N LEU A 397 8.28 15.80 16.03
CA LEU A 397 7.26 16.68 15.48
C LEU A 397 5.86 16.35 16.02
N ASP A 398 5.55 15.05 16.17
CA ASP A 398 4.24 14.61 16.67
C ASP A 398 4.13 14.74 18.19
N VAL A 399 5.24 14.51 18.92
CA VAL A 399 5.26 14.54 20.40
C VAL A 399 5.41 15.97 20.94
N VAL A 400 6.21 16.82 20.29
CA VAL A 400 6.51 18.17 20.76
C VAL A 400 6.44 19.17 19.59
N PRO A 401 5.25 19.41 19.00
CA PRO A 401 5.12 20.30 17.82
C PRO A 401 5.62 21.72 18.05
N SER A 402 5.59 22.19 19.29
CA SER A 402 6.06 23.53 19.68
C SER A 402 7.53 23.81 19.37
N LEU A 403 8.39 22.78 19.30
CA LEU A 403 9.79 22.92 18.91
C LEU A 403 9.97 23.49 17.50
N TYR A 404 8.97 23.31 16.66
CA TYR A 404 9.01 23.67 15.23
C TYR A 404 8.20 24.93 14.90
N ALA A 405 7.58 25.58 15.90
CA ALA A 405 6.73 26.76 15.70
C ALA A 405 7.47 27.98 15.14
N GLY A 406 8.78 28.11 15.41
CA GLY A 406 9.63 29.21 14.96
C GLY A 406 10.30 29.05 13.60
N ILE A 407 9.99 27.99 12.86
CA ILE A 407 10.64 27.72 11.57
C ILE A 407 10.18 28.70 10.50
N SER A 408 11.14 29.19 9.71
CA SER A 408 10.86 30.12 8.62
C SER A 408 9.91 29.55 7.57
N GLY A 409 9.05 30.42 7.00
CA GLY A 409 7.93 30.02 6.17
C GLY A 409 8.27 29.14 4.96
N TRP A 410 9.48 29.26 4.38
CA TRP A 410 9.88 28.44 3.23
C TRP A 410 10.27 26.98 3.60
N LEU A 411 10.69 26.74 4.86
CA LEU A 411 10.96 25.40 5.38
C LEU A 411 9.72 24.72 5.98
N ARG A 412 8.71 25.51 6.35
CA ARG A 412 7.52 25.03 7.04
C ARG A 412 6.87 23.80 6.42
N PRO A 413 6.75 23.66 5.07
CA PRO A 413 6.17 22.48 4.45
C PRO A 413 6.91 21.17 4.77
N MET A 414 8.21 21.24 5.09
CA MET A 414 8.99 20.06 5.47
C MET A 414 8.66 19.59 6.89
N PHE A 415 8.11 20.47 7.71
CA PHE A 415 7.76 20.24 9.12
C PHE A 415 6.23 20.20 9.35
N GLU A 416 5.43 20.11 8.30
CA GLU A 416 3.98 19.90 8.40
C GLU A 416 3.59 18.41 8.53
N SER A 417 4.54 17.48 8.30
CA SER A 417 4.30 16.05 8.35
C SER A 417 5.56 15.31 8.82
N SER A 418 5.39 14.46 9.83
CA SER A 418 6.43 13.56 10.35
C SER A 418 7.00 12.66 9.24
N LEU A 419 6.16 12.17 8.33
CA LEU A 419 6.58 11.40 7.16
C LEU A 419 7.54 12.19 6.26
N THR A 420 7.20 13.45 5.95
CA THR A 420 8.03 14.32 5.10
C THR A 420 9.37 14.58 5.76
N LEU A 421 9.36 14.95 7.04
CA LEU A 421 10.56 15.22 7.83
C LEU A 421 11.45 13.97 7.91
N ALA A 422 10.87 12.80 8.25
CA ALA A 422 11.61 11.53 8.28
C ALA A 422 12.32 11.25 6.95
N THR A 423 11.60 11.39 5.84
CA THR A 423 12.14 11.08 4.51
C THR A 423 13.28 12.01 4.14
N VAL A 424 13.10 13.32 4.37
CA VAL A 424 14.15 14.33 4.08
C VAL A 424 15.39 14.08 4.92
N VAL A 425 15.22 13.89 6.24
CA VAL A 425 16.35 13.62 7.15
C VAL A 425 17.06 12.34 6.73
N ALA A 426 16.32 11.25 6.45
CA ALA A 426 16.90 9.98 6.03
C ALA A 426 17.71 10.12 4.73
N VAL A 427 17.17 10.78 3.72
CA VAL A 427 17.85 11.00 2.43
C VAL A 427 19.11 11.85 2.65
N VAL A 428 19.00 12.97 3.35
CA VAL A 428 20.13 13.88 3.60
C VAL A 428 21.24 13.17 4.37
N VAL A 429 20.91 12.55 5.51
CA VAL A 429 21.90 11.84 6.34
C VAL A 429 22.53 10.69 5.58
N ASN A 430 21.74 9.90 4.84
CA ASN A 430 22.26 8.80 4.04
C ASN A 430 23.25 9.28 2.96
N GLN A 431 22.96 10.40 2.27
CA GLN A 431 23.86 10.96 1.26
C GLN A 431 25.13 11.55 1.90
N LEU A 432 25.02 12.28 3.02
CA LEU A 432 26.17 12.83 3.74
C LEU A 432 27.11 11.71 4.23
N LEU A 433 26.56 10.63 4.77
CA LEU A 433 27.35 9.50 5.25
C LEU A 433 27.92 8.65 4.11
N ARG A 434 27.31 8.69 2.91
CA ARG A 434 27.87 8.09 1.69
C ARG A 434 29.06 8.86 1.14
N ALA A 435 28.99 10.19 1.11
CA ALA A 435 30.03 11.06 0.55
C ALA A 435 31.37 10.96 1.29
N ARG A 436 31.38 10.53 2.56
CA ARG A 436 32.57 10.47 3.41
C ARG A 436 33.36 9.13 3.34
N ARG A 437 33.21 8.27 2.32
CA ARG A 437 34.13 7.16 2.09
C ARG A 437 35.20 7.49 1.06
N PRO A 438 36.40 7.99 1.48
CA PRO A 438 37.58 7.84 0.64
C PRO A 438 38.07 6.39 0.80
N GLY A 439 37.99 5.61 -0.28
CA GLY A 439 38.91 4.50 -0.54
C GLY A 439 38.79 3.24 0.33
N VAL A 440 37.61 2.64 0.47
CA VAL A 440 37.53 1.19 0.68
C VAL A 440 37.20 0.55 -0.66
N ALA A 441 38.22 0.02 -1.32
CA ALA A 441 38.08 -0.76 -2.55
C ALA A 441 37.02 -1.85 -2.30
N ARG A 442 36.02 -1.91 -3.16
CA ARG A 442 35.10 -3.06 -3.22
C ARG A 442 35.98 -4.30 -3.45
N THR A 443 36.18 -5.11 -2.44
CA THR A 443 36.74 -6.45 -2.63
C THR A 443 35.77 -7.17 -3.58
N PRO A 444 36.19 -7.53 -4.78
CA PRO A 444 35.28 -8.16 -5.72
C PRO A 444 34.81 -9.48 -5.13
N ALA A 445 33.52 -9.79 -5.28
CA ALA A 445 32.87 -11.00 -4.77
C ALA A 445 33.59 -12.32 -5.17
N LYS A 446 34.49 -12.26 -6.16
CA LYS A 446 35.39 -13.36 -6.55
C LYS A 446 36.39 -13.75 -5.46
N THR A 447 36.82 -12.82 -4.60
CA THR A 447 37.85 -13.11 -3.56
C THR A 447 37.26 -13.85 -2.37
N VAL A 448 35.94 -13.60 -2.03
CA VAL A 448 35.24 -14.32 -0.97
C VAL A 448 34.92 -15.77 -1.39
N ALA A 449 34.61 -15.99 -2.67
CA ALA A 449 34.39 -17.33 -3.23
C ALA A 449 35.67 -18.14 -3.32
N ALA A 450 36.82 -17.52 -3.63
CA ALA A 450 38.15 -18.15 -3.63
C ALA A 450 38.55 -18.53 -2.18
N ALA A 451 38.41 -17.64 -1.20
CA ALA A 451 38.73 -17.92 0.18
C ALA A 451 37.84 -19.03 0.83
N ARG A 452 36.56 -19.15 0.40
CA ARG A 452 35.70 -20.27 0.79
C ARG A 452 36.14 -21.60 0.14
N ARG A 453 36.61 -21.60 -1.11
CA ARG A 453 37.14 -22.82 -1.74
C ARG A 453 38.44 -23.28 -1.11
N GLU A 454 39.34 -22.38 -0.71
CA GLU A 454 40.57 -22.74 -0.01
C GLU A 454 40.31 -23.28 1.42
N ARG A 455 39.33 -22.75 2.14
CA ARG A 455 38.96 -23.32 3.48
C ARG A 455 38.28 -24.67 3.35
N GLY A 456 37.34 -24.84 2.42
CA GLY A 456 36.67 -26.13 2.19
C GLY A 456 37.65 -27.23 1.69
N GLY A 457 38.65 -26.86 0.90
CA GLY A 457 39.69 -27.80 0.47
C GLY A 457 40.66 -28.26 1.59
N LYS A 458 40.93 -27.39 2.57
CA LYS A 458 41.73 -27.76 3.76
C LYS A 458 41.00 -28.62 4.76
N GLU A 459 39.70 -28.43 4.94
CA GLU A 459 38.92 -29.28 5.85
C GLU A 459 38.64 -30.68 5.27
N MET A 460 38.44 -30.79 3.94
CA MET A 460 38.29 -32.10 3.28
C MET A 460 39.59 -32.90 3.29
N GLY A 461 40.74 -32.26 3.11
CA GLY A 461 42.04 -32.93 3.20
C GLY A 461 42.45 -33.37 4.61
N ALA A 462 41.83 -32.76 5.66
CA ALA A 462 42.05 -33.18 7.07
C ALA A 462 41.17 -34.37 7.49
N LEU A 463 39.97 -34.49 6.88
CA LEU A 463 39.06 -35.63 7.12
C LEU A 463 39.54 -36.91 6.43
N ASP A 464 40.08 -36.81 5.21
CA ASP A 464 40.65 -37.98 4.48
C ASP A 464 41.87 -38.58 5.16
N ARG A 465 42.69 -37.77 5.84
CA ARG A 465 43.87 -38.28 6.58
C ARG A 465 43.51 -39.01 7.87
N LYS A 466 42.35 -38.73 8.49
CA LYS A 466 41.88 -39.47 9.70
C LYS A 466 41.16 -40.77 9.34
N ALA A 467 40.65 -40.93 8.13
CA ALA A 467 39.99 -42.18 7.70
C ALA A 467 40.98 -43.29 7.29
N TYR A 468 42.27 -42.98 7.13
CA TYR A 468 43.32 -43.97 6.78
C TYR A 468 44.18 -44.46 7.97
N GLN A 469 43.82 -44.08 9.21
CA GLN A 469 44.53 -44.47 10.44
C GLN A 469 43.63 -45.22 11.45
N GLN A 470 42.52 -45.80 11.00
CA GLN A 470 41.75 -46.76 11.79
C GLN A 470 41.61 -48.10 11.11
#